data_540e2c8d77ce795b7377d90486810035
#
_entry.id   540e2c8d77ce795b7377d90486810035
#
_cell.length_a   1.000
_cell.length_b   1.000
_cell.length_c   1.000
_cell.angle_alpha   90.00
_cell.angle_beta   90.00
_cell.angle_gamma   90.00
#
_symmetry.space_group_name_H-M   'P 1'
#
loop_
_entity.id
_entity.type
_entity.pdbx_description
1 polymer ?
#
loop_
_entity_poly.entity_id
_entity_poly.type
_entity_poly.pdbx_seq_one_letter_code
_entity_poly.pdbx_strand_id
1 'polypeptide(L)'
;MDSKFISERISILRTKKNVSEYRMSTDLGHSKSYIQSISSGRSMPSMSEFLYICEYLGVTPKEFFDDSIGEPQLVQKLYELTRNMSVDDLSVLIELAERLSYK
;
A
#
# COMPACT_ATOMS: atom_id res chain seq x y z
N MET A 1 -1.66 5.10 16.61
CA MET A 1 -0.78 4.44 15.64
C MET A 1 0.49 4.00 16.36
N ASP A 2 0.82 2.73 16.29
CA ASP A 2 1.96 2.14 17.00
C ASP A 2 2.60 1.05 16.13
N SER A 3 3.53 0.29 16.72
CA SER A 3 4.21 -0.78 15.99
C SER A 3 3.25 -1.86 15.49
N LYS A 4 2.17 -2.09 16.22
CA LYS A 4 1.15 -3.07 15.81
C LYS A 4 0.46 -2.63 14.52
N PHE A 5 0.23 -1.33 14.35
CA PHE A 5 -0.35 -0.81 13.11
C PHE A 5 0.53 -1.18 11.90
N ILE A 6 1.85 -1.02 12.04
CA ILE A 6 2.79 -1.31 10.95
C ILE A 6 2.76 -2.80 10.60
N SER A 7 2.80 -3.67 11.61
CA SER A 7 2.74 -5.12 11.40
C SER A 7 1.46 -5.55 10.70
N GLU A 8 0.32 -5.05 11.16
CA GLU A 8 -0.98 -5.37 10.59
C GLU A 8 -1.12 -4.79 9.17
N ARG A 9 -0.63 -3.58 8.96
CA ARG A 9 -0.73 -2.92 7.65
C ARG A 9 0.08 -3.67 6.59
N ILE A 10 1.29 -4.11 6.94
CA ILE A 10 2.11 -4.94 6.05
C ILE A 10 1.36 -6.22 5.69
N SER A 11 0.76 -6.88 6.67
CA SER A 11 0.01 -8.12 6.44
C SER A 11 -1.17 -7.91 5.51
N ILE A 12 -1.92 -6.83 5.70
CA ILE A 12 -3.07 -6.49 4.85
C ILE A 12 -2.61 -6.27 3.41
N LEU A 13 -1.61 -5.41 3.21
CA LEU A 13 -1.13 -5.07 1.87
C LEU A 13 -0.47 -6.26 1.19
N ARG A 14 0.27 -7.08 1.95
CA ARG A 14 0.88 -8.31 1.44
C ARG A 14 -0.20 -9.28 0.95
N THR A 15 -1.25 -9.47 1.74
CA THR A 15 -2.35 -10.38 1.40
C THR A 15 -3.06 -9.89 0.12
N LYS A 16 -3.26 -8.60 -0.02
CA LYS A 16 -3.86 -8.01 -1.23
C LYS A 16 -2.98 -8.24 -2.46
N LYS A 17 -1.67 -8.21 -2.29
CA LYS A 17 -0.73 -8.51 -3.36
C LYS A 17 -0.65 -10.01 -3.66
N ASN A 18 -1.20 -10.82 -2.79
CA ASN A 18 -1.23 -12.28 -2.92
C ASN A 18 0.16 -12.91 -2.91
N VAL A 19 1.03 -12.45 -2.01
CA VAL A 19 2.35 -13.05 -1.81
C VAL A 19 2.47 -13.54 -0.37
N SER A 20 3.22 -14.63 -0.19
CA SER A 20 3.49 -15.19 1.13
C SER A 20 4.54 -14.37 1.87
N GLU A 21 4.60 -14.55 3.19
CA GLU A 21 5.66 -13.94 3.99
C GLU A 21 7.04 -14.42 3.54
N TYR A 22 7.16 -15.70 3.21
CA TYR A 22 8.39 -16.28 2.70
C TYR A 22 8.81 -15.59 1.39
N ARG A 23 7.89 -15.52 0.44
CA ARG A 23 8.17 -14.92 -0.89
C ARG A 23 8.56 -13.46 -0.77
N MET A 24 7.84 -12.69 0.02
CA MET A 24 8.16 -11.28 0.22
C MET A 24 9.53 -11.10 0.85
N SER A 25 9.86 -11.94 1.86
CA SER A 25 11.17 -11.88 2.52
C SER A 25 12.31 -12.09 1.52
N THR A 26 12.21 -13.13 0.71
CA THR A 26 13.26 -13.46 -0.27
C THR A 26 13.31 -12.44 -1.42
N ASP A 27 12.18 -11.94 -1.87
CA ASP A 27 12.13 -10.90 -2.91
C ASP A 27 12.82 -9.62 -2.43
N LEU A 28 12.75 -9.31 -1.12
CA LEU A 28 13.41 -8.16 -0.55
C LEU A 28 14.89 -8.41 -0.22
N GLY A 29 15.40 -9.60 -0.52
CA GLY A 29 16.80 -9.94 -0.27
C GLY A 29 17.12 -10.28 1.18
N HIS A 30 16.13 -10.63 1.97
CA HIS A 30 16.28 -10.99 3.37
C HIS A 30 16.15 -12.50 3.60
N SER A 31 16.41 -12.93 4.84
CA SER A 31 16.17 -14.31 5.22
C SER A 31 14.67 -14.64 5.11
N LYS A 32 14.36 -15.93 4.96
CA LYS A 32 13.00 -16.42 4.74
C LYS A 32 12.02 -16.06 5.86
N SER A 33 12.50 -15.71 7.04
CA SER A 33 11.67 -15.39 8.20
C SER A 33 11.58 -13.88 8.50
N TYR A 34 12.14 -13.04 7.64
CA TYR A 34 12.21 -11.59 7.89
C TYR A 34 10.82 -10.97 8.07
N ILE A 35 9.92 -11.19 7.13
CA ILE A 35 8.57 -10.60 7.19
C ILE A 35 7.75 -11.23 8.33
N GLN A 36 7.91 -12.52 8.57
CA GLN A 36 7.22 -13.20 9.68
C GLN A 36 7.64 -12.58 11.02
N SER A 37 8.91 -12.22 11.16
CA SER A 37 9.41 -11.56 12.36
C SER A 37 8.76 -10.19 12.57
N ILE A 38 8.52 -9.44 11.49
CA ILE A 38 7.83 -8.15 11.56
C ILE A 38 6.34 -8.35 11.87
N SER A 39 5.68 -9.25 11.17
CA SER A 39 4.23 -9.46 11.34
C SER A 39 3.88 -10.03 12.71
N SER A 40 4.80 -10.76 13.35
CA SER A 40 4.61 -11.26 14.71
C SER A 40 4.94 -10.22 15.79
N GLY A 41 5.44 -9.05 15.40
CA GLY A 41 5.78 -7.97 16.34
C GLY A 41 7.15 -8.10 16.99
N ARG A 42 7.96 -9.08 16.58
CA ARG A 42 9.29 -9.30 17.15
C ARG A 42 10.33 -8.28 16.68
N SER A 43 10.13 -7.74 15.49
CA SER A 43 11.07 -6.75 14.95
C SER A 43 10.32 -5.68 14.16
N MET A 44 11.01 -4.56 13.92
CA MET A 44 10.54 -3.46 13.09
C MET A 44 11.52 -3.27 11.95
N PRO A 45 11.05 -2.89 10.76
CA PRO A 45 11.97 -2.55 9.69
C PRO A 45 12.71 -1.24 10.01
N SER A 46 13.94 -1.11 9.52
CA SER A 46 14.61 0.19 9.51
C SER A 46 13.85 1.12 8.56
N MET A 47 14.14 2.42 8.64
CA MET A 47 13.48 3.38 7.74
C MET A 47 13.79 3.08 6.27
N SER A 48 15.03 2.72 5.93
CA SER A 48 15.36 2.38 4.55
C SER A 48 14.66 1.09 4.11
N GLU A 49 14.58 0.09 4.97
CA GLU A 49 13.83 -1.14 4.66
C GLU A 49 12.35 -0.85 4.49
N PHE A 50 11.79 0.04 5.31
CA PHE A 50 10.40 0.45 5.19
C PHE A 50 10.10 1.03 3.80
N LEU A 51 10.99 1.85 3.28
CA LEU A 51 10.82 2.43 1.94
C LEU A 51 10.83 1.34 0.86
N TYR A 52 11.70 0.34 0.98
CA TYR A 52 11.71 -0.81 0.08
C TYR A 52 10.42 -1.64 0.20
N ILE A 53 9.92 -1.80 1.41
CA ILE A 53 8.66 -2.52 1.64
C ILE A 53 7.50 -1.81 0.94
N CYS A 54 7.42 -0.49 1.07
CA CYS A 54 6.40 0.30 0.38
C CYS A 54 6.49 0.13 -1.13
N GLU A 55 7.70 0.22 -1.69
CA GLU A 55 7.92 0.04 -3.11
C GLU A 55 7.50 -1.35 -3.57
N TYR A 56 7.88 -2.38 -2.83
CA TYR A 56 7.49 -3.75 -3.11
C TYR A 56 5.97 -3.93 -3.12
N LEU A 57 5.29 -3.32 -2.14
CA LEU A 57 3.84 -3.42 -2.00
C LEU A 57 3.08 -2.50 -2.96
N GLY A 58 3.77 -1.64 -3.70
CA GLY A 58 3.14 -0.74 -4.66
C GLY A 58 2.39 0.42 -4.03
N VAL A 59 2.83 0.87 -2.87
CA VAL A 59 2.21 2.00 -2.17
C VAL A 59 3.26 3.05 -1.84
N THR A 60 2.82 4.30 -1.70
CA THR A 60 3.67 5.35 -1.14
C THR A 60 3.65 5.24 0.39
N PRO A 61 4.65 5.83 1.09
CA PRO A 61 4.59 5.89 2.55
C PRO A 61 3.31 6.54 3.07
N LYS A 62 2.81 7.58 2.39
CA LYS A 62 1.55 8.23 2.76
C LYS A 62 0.39 7.25 2.68
N GLU A 63 0.29 6.50 1.59
CA GLU A 63 -0.76 5.50 1.40
C GLU A 63 -0.65 4.36 2.40
N PHE A 64 0.58 3.98 2.75
CA PHE A 64 0.81 2.94 3.74
C PHE A 64 0.16 3.30 5.08
N PHE A 65 0.28 4.57 5.51
CA PHE A 65 -0.26 5.02 6.79
C PHE A 65 -1.71 5.49 6.71
N ASP A 66 -2.31 5.50 5.54
CA ASP A 66 -3.69 5.95 5.35
C ASP A 66 -4.62 4.74 5.23
N ASP A 67 -5.19 4.33 6.35
CA ASP A 67 -6.09 3.18 6.38
C ASP A 67 -7.50 3.49 5.85
N SER A 68 -7.77 4.75 5.50
CA SER A 68 -9.03 5.12 4.83
C SER A 68 -9.04 4.71 3.37
N ILE A 69 -7.87 4.44 2.78
CA ILE A 69 -7.74 3.99 1.40
C ILE A 69 -7.79 2.46 1.38
N GLY A 70 -8.95 1.89 1.00
CA GLY A 70 -9.15 0.44 1.00
C GLY A 70 -8.31 -0.31 -0.03
N GLU A 71 -8.01 0.33 -1.17
CA GLU A 71 -7.22 -0.28 -2.26
C GLU A 71 -6.22 0.74 -2.78
N PRO A 72 -5.06 0.90 -2.10
CA PRO A 72 -4.08 1.94 -2.48
C PRO A 72 -3.58 1.83 -3.92
N GLN A 73 -3.40 0.60 -4.43
CA GLN A 73 -2.90 0.39 -5.78
C GLN A 73 -3.88 0.90 -6.84
N LEU A 74 -5.18 0.71 -6.59
CA LEU A 74 -6.22 1.19 -7.51
C LEU A 74 -6.34 2.71 -7.45
N VAL A 75 -6.24 3.29 -6.26
CA VAL A 75 -6.26 4.75 -6.09
C VAL A 75 -5.05 5.37 -6.79
N GLN A 76 -3.86 4.77 -6.64
CA GLN A 76 -2.65 5.24 -7.29
C GLN A 76 -2.79 5.18 -8.81
N LYS A 77 -3.33 4.09 -9.33
CA LYS A 77 -3.57 3.94 -10.78
C LYS A 77 -4.52 5.01 -11.29
N LEU A 78 -5.58 5.28 -10.54
CA LEU A 78 -6.53 6.33 -10.89
C LEU A 78 -5.84 7.70 -10.94
N TYR A 79 -5.02 8.01 -9.95
CA TYR A 79 -4.26 9.25 -9.92
C TYR A 79 -3.35 9.38 -11.15
N GLU A 80 -2.62 8.33 -11.50
CA GLU A 80 -1.74 8.33 -12.66
C GLU A 80 -2.51 8.59 -13.96
N LEU A 81 -3.69 7.99 -14.10
CA LEU A 81 -4.52 8.20 -15.28
C LEU A 81 -5.02 9.64 -15.39
N THR A 82 -5.20 10.33 -14.26
CA THR A 82 -5.70 11.73 -14.28
C THR A 82 -4.64 12.74 -14.68
N ARG A 83 -3.35 12.38 -14.63
CA ARG A 83 -2.25 13.34 -14.82
C ARG A 83 -2.24 14.01 -16.18
N ASN A 84 -2.73 13.34 -17.22
CA ASN A 84 -2.74 13.85 -18.59
C ASN A 84 -4.16 14.19 -19.08
N MET A 85 -5.14 14.23 -18.18
CA MET A 85 -6.52 14.55 -18.55
C MET A 85 -6.72 16.04 -18.69
N SER A 86 -7.60 16.43 -19.63
CA SER A 86 -8.04 17.82 -19.77
C SER A 86 -8.88 18.24 -18.58
N VAL A 87 -9.08 19.54 -18.41
CA VAL A 87 -9.96 20.07 -17.36
C VAL A 87 -11.38 19.53 -17.52
N ASP A 88 -11.87 19.47 -18.76
CA ASP A 88 -13.20 18.95 -19.04
C ASP A 88 -13.34 17.49 -18.66
N ASP A 89 -12.36 16.65 -19.00
CA ASP A 89 -12.37 15.24 -18.65
C ASP A 89 -12.27 15.03 -17.13
N LEU A 90 -11.43 15.81 -16.45
CA LEU A 90 -11.36 15.75 -14.99
C LEU A 90 -12.69 16.12 -14.34
N SER A 91 -13.39 17.13 -14.89
CA SER A 91 -14.69 17.53 -14.36
C SER A 91 -15.72 16.41 -14.50
N VAL A 92 -15.73 15.70 -15.62
CA VAL A 92 -16.60 14.53 -15.81
C VAL A 92 -16.27 13.43 -14.80
N LEU A 93 -14.99 13.15 -14.60
CA LEU A 93 -14.56 12.12 -13.65
C LEU A 93 -14.95 12.50 -12.22
N ILE A 94 -14.80 13.77 -11.84
CA ILE A 94 -15.19 14.26 -10.51
C ILE A 94 -16.69 14.08 -10.31
N GLU A 95 -17.51 14.44 -11.31
CA GLU A 95 -18.95 14.25 -11.23
C GLU A 95 -19.33 12.79 -11.01
N LEU A 96 -18.70 11.89 -11.74
CA LEU A 96 -18.94 10.46 -11.57
C LEU A 96 -18.51 10.00 -10.17
N ALA A 97 -17.34 10.40 -9.70
CA ALA A 97 -16.85 10.05 -8.38
C ALA A 97 -17.78 10.54 -7.27
N GLU A 98 -18.33 11.76 -7.42
CA GLU A 98 -19.27 12.31 -6.46
C GLU A 98 -20.54 11.45 -6.39
N ARG A 99 -21.08 11.04 -7.53
CA ARG A 99 -22.26 10.16 -7.60
C ARG A 99 -22.00 8.83 -6.90
N LEU A 100 -20.84 8.26 -7.11
CA LEU A 100 -20.48 6.97 -6.52
C LEU A 100 -20.26 7.06 -5.01
N SER A 101 -19.92 8.25 -4.50
CA SER A 101 -19.68 8.44 -3.06
C SER A 101 -20.96 8.67 -2.25
N TYR A 102 -22.07 8.98 -2.90
CA TYR A 102 -23.35 9.21 -2.24
C TYR A 102 -24.19 7.94 -2.13
N LYS A 103 -23.64 6.92 -1.53
CA LYS A 103 -24.36 5.64 -1.36
C LYS A 103 -24.87 5.45 0.06
#